data_f3de5a4eff81447388539b537cd82e2d
#
_entry.id   f3de5a4eff81447388539b537cd82e2d
#
_cell.length_a   1.000
_cell.length_b   1.000
_cell.length_c   1.000
_cell.angle_alpha   90.00
_cell.angle_beta   90.00
_cell.angle_gamma   90.00
#
_symmetry.space_group_name_H-M   'P 1'
#
loop_
_entity.id
_entity.type
_entity.pdbx_description
1 polymer ?
#
loop_
_entity_poly.entity_id
_entity_poly.type
_entity_poly.pdbx_seq_one_letter_code
_entity_poly.pdbx_strand_id
1 'polypeptide(L)'
;MKDVESRVMAELFKNSRRSDRELAKQLRVSQPTVTRVRTRLEKEGIIREYTIIPDFSKLGFKLVSIVFGRLKEPVSQKTISDLRGHAAEMRALEQGNPSPTIVSMKGIGCEADYVSVAFHKTYSEYTQFIAYVRQFPHVKVDQIKSFLIDLQDRSHMRYLTLSVFADYLLRTKEDS
;
A
#
# COMPACT_ATOMS: atom_id res chain seq x y z
N MET A 1 8.49 -7.83 -18.44
CA MET A 1 8.71 -6.38 -18.71
C MET A 1 9.91 -6.21 -19.64
N LYS A 2 9.87 -5.32 -20.65
CA LYS A 2 11.02 -5.05 -21.55
C LYS A 2 12.15 -4.36 -20.76
N ASP A 3 13.39 -4.41 -21.24
CA ASP A 3 14.55 -3.85 -20.54
C ASP A 3 14.38 -2.36 -20.19
N VAL A 4 14.01 -1.55 -21.16
CA VAL A 4 13.81 -0.10 -20.94
C VAL A 4 12.68 0.20 -19.94
N GLU A 5 11.64 -0.63 -19.89
CA GLU A 5 10.54 -0.49 -18.94
C GLU A 5 10.99 -0.73 -17.50
N SER A 6 11.76 -1.80 -17.26
CA SER A 6 12.30 -2.08 -15.94
C SER A 6 13.22 -0.96 -15.46
N ARG A 7 14.04 -0.41 -16.37
CA ARG A 7 14.95 0.69 -16.08
C ARG A 7 14.20 1.99 -15.79
N VAL A 8 13.15 2.30 -16.54
CA VAL A 8 12.28 3.46 -16.25
C VAL A 8 11.62 3.29 -14.90
N MET A 9 11.03 2.12 -14.61
CA MET A 9 10.43 1.85 -13.29
C MET A 9 11.43 1.96 -12.16
N ALA A 10 12.63 1.41 -12.31
CA ALA A 10 13.68 1.50 -11.30
C ALA A 10 14.05 2.94 -10.97
N GLU A 11 14.18 3.81 -11.97
CA GLU A 11 14.46 5.22 -11.75
C GLU A 11 13.28 6.00 -11.14
N LEU A 12 12.03 5.62 -11.45
CA LEU A 12 10.84 6.18 -10.82
C LEU A 12 10.69 5.74 -9.36
N PHE A 13 11.07 4.52 -9.00
CA PHE A 13 11.14 4.07 -7.60
C PHE A 13 12.16 4.86 -6.77
N LYS A 14 13.28 5.28 -7.39
CA LYS A 14 14.27 6.15 -6.74
C LYS A 14 13.76 7.58 -6.57
N ASN A 15 13.10 8.10 -7.60
CA ASN A 15 12.53 9.46 -7.59
C ASN A 15 11.42 9.60 -8.64
N SER A 16 10.17 9.54 -8.19
CA SER A 16 8.98 9.68 -9.06
C SER A 16 8.80 11.08 -9.67
N ARG A 17 9.50 12.11 -9.15
CA ARG A 17 9.43 13.49 -9.66
C ARG A 17 10.28 13.73 -10.91
N ARG A 18 11.11 12.77 -11.31
CA ARG A 18 11.95 12.93 -12.51
C ARG A 18 11.10 13.11 -13.77
N SER A 19 11.44 14.14 -14.53
CA SER A 19 10.86 14.39 -15.84
C SER A 19 11.33 13.33 -16.85
N ASP A 20 10.58 13.18 -17.95
CA ASP A 20 10.97 12.28 -19.04
C ASP A 20 12.33 12.64 -19.64
N ARG A 21 12.67 13.94 -19.68
CA ARG A 21 13.96 14.43 -20.16
C ARG A 21 15.12 13.99 -19.24
N GLU A 22 14.92 14.07 -17.92
CA GLU A 22 15.92 13.62 -16.95
C GLU A 22 16.10 12.10 -17.01
N LEU A 23 14.99 11.35 -17.10
CA LEU A 23 15.03 9.89 -17.26
C LEU A 23 15.74 9.49 -18.54
N ALA A 24 15.44 10.16 -19.66
CA ALA A 24 16.08 9.91 -20.96
C ALA A 24 17.60 10.07 -20.88
N LYS A 25 18.06 11.16 -20.25
CA LYS A 25 19.49 11.40 -20.00
C LYS A 25 20.11 10.31 -19.14
N GLN A 26 19.45 9.96 -18.02
CA GLN A 26 19.93 8.94 -17.07
C GLN A 26 20.03 7.55 -17.72
N LEU A 27 19.05 7.20 -18.53
CA LEU A 27 18.94 5.88 -19.14
C LEU A 27 19.66 5.78 -20.50
N ARG A 28 20.19 6.90 -21.02
CA ARG A 28 20.81 7.02 -22.35
C ARG A 28 19.88 6.54 -23.49
N VAL A 29 18.63 6.99 -23.43
CA VAL A 29 17.62 6.76 -24.47
C VAL A 29 16.99 8.08 -24.89
N SER A 30 16.18 8.09 -25.96
CA SER A 30 15.49 9.30 -26.39
C SER A 30 14.33 9.64 -25.45
N GLN A 31 14.02 10.94 -25.27
CA GLN A 31 12.88 11.38 -24.48
C GLN A 31 11.55 10.80 -25.00
N PRO A 32 11.25 10.76 -26.33
CA PRO A 32 10.04 10.10 -26.83
C PRO A 32 9.93 8.63 -26.44
N THR A 33 11.05 7.92 -26.32
CA THR A 33 11.07 6.53 -25.83
C THR A 33 10.60 6.45 -24.40
N VAL A 34 11.11 7.32 -23.51
CA VAL A 34 10.69 7.37 -22.10
C VAL A 34 9.22 7.72 -22.00
N THR A 35 8.77 8.77 -22.69
CA THR A 35 7.37 9.21 -22.68
C THR A 35 6.43 8.06 -23.12
N ARG A 36 6.76 7.36 -24.20
CA ARG A 36 5.96 6.21 -24.67
C ARG A 36 5.93 5.08 -23.63
N VAL A 37 7.05 4.78 -22.99
CA VAL A 37 7.13 3.74 -21.95
C VAL A 37 6.30 4.13 -20.76
N ARG A 38 6.45 5.34 -20.21
CA ARG A 38 5.70 5.85 -19.08
C ARG A 38 4.20 5.81 -19.34
N THR A 39 3.75 6.39 -20.45
CA THR A 39 2.34 6.40 -20.85
C THR A 39 1.76 4.98 -20.96
N ARG A 40 2.54 4.03 -21.47
CA ARG A 40 2.10 2.63 -21.51
C ARG A 40 1.97 2.03 -20.11
N LEU A 41 2.95 2.22 -19.23
CA LEU A 41 2.92 1.70 -17.86
C LEU A 41 1.74 2.27 -17.06
N GLU A 42 1.40 3.53 -17.27
CA GLU A 42 0.21 4.19 -16.71
C GLU A 42 -1.09 3.59 -17.27
N LYS A 43 -1.17 3.47 -18.60
CA LYS A 43 -2.35 2.92 -19.29
C LYS A 43 -2.62 1.45 -18.95
N GLU A 44 -1.58 0.66 -18.77
CA GLU A 44 -1.65 -0.74 -18.33
C GLU A 44 -1.89 -0.88 -16.81
N GLY A 45 -1.94 0.22 -16.06
CA GLY A 45 -2.15 0.23 -14.61
C GLY A 45 -0.97 -0.32 -13.80
N ILE A 46 0.21 -0.46 -14.41
CA ILE A 46 1.45 -0.83 -13.72
C ILE A 46 1.88 0.33 -12.81
N ILE A 47 1.81 1.57 -13.32
CA ILE A 47 1.88 2.78 -12.51
C ILE A 47 0.44 3.17 -12.19
N ARG A 48 0.06 3.07 -10.92
CA ARG A 48 -1.28 3.42 -10.44
C ARG A 48 -1.39 4.88 -10.02
N GLU A 49 -0.33 5.39 -9.39
CA GLU A 49 -0.27 6.75 -8.88
C GLU A 49 1.18 7.22 -8.70
N TYR A 50 1.37 8.52 -8.64
CA TYR A 50 2.61 9.17 -8.23
C TYR A 50 2.38 9.81 -6.87
N THR A 51 3.14 9.36 -5.87
CA THR A 51 2.98 9.84 -4.49
C THR A 51 4.32 10.02 -3.81
N ILE A 52 4.28 10.49 -2.57
CA ILE A 52 5.44 10.61 -1.69
C ILE A 52 5.29 9.64 -0.53
N ILE A 53 6.40 9.25 0.07
CA ILE A 53 6.45 8.59 1.37
C ILE A 53 7.00 9.61 2.37
N PRO A 54 6.15 10.22 3.20
CA PRO A 54 6.59 11.20 4.19
C PRO A 54 7.16 10.51 5.43
N ASP A 55 7.84 11.29 6.25
CA ASP A 55 8.06 10.92 7.65
C ASP A 55 6.74 11.12 8.42
N PHE A 56 6.00 10.05 8.62
CA PHE A 56 4.68 10.07 9.25
C PHE A 56 4.74 10.59 10.69
N SER A 57 5.85 10.37 11.42
CA SER A 57 6.01 10.90 12.77
C SER A 57 6.01 12.43 12.78
N LYS A 58 6.60 13.06 11.77
CA LYS A 58 6.59 14.53 11.60
C LYS A 58 5.23 15.09 11.20
N LEU A 59 4.35 14.25 10.65
CA LEU A 59 2.95 14.60 10.38
C LEU A 59 2.03 14.39 11.61
N GLY A 60 2.61 14.03 12.76
CA GLY A 60 1.91 13.86 14.01
C GLY A 60 1.34 12.46 14.26
N PHE A 61 1.60 11.50 13.36
CA PHE A 61 1.25 10.11 13.61
C PHE A 61 2.26 9.49 14.59
N LYS A 62 1.75 8.82 15.62
CA LYS A 62 2.58 8.18 16.66
C LYS A 62 2.60 6.66 16.54
N LEU A 63 1.54 6.08 15.99
CA LEU A 63 1.37 4.63 15.95
C LEU A 63 1.00 4.17 14.54
N VAL A 64 1.48 2.99 14.17
CA VAL A 64 0.96 2.18 13.08
C VAL A 64 0.40 0.89 13.66
N SER A 65 -0.81 0.53 13.28
CA SER A 65 -1.36 -0.79 13.58
C SER A 65 -1.33 -1.70 12.36
N ILE A 66 -0.93 -2.94 12.57
CA ILE A 66 -1.16 -4.04 11.65
C ILE A 66 -2.25 -4.89 12.29
N VAL A 67 -3.43 -4.88 11.71
CA VAL A 67 -4.60 -5.58 12.24
C VAL A 67 -4.86 -6.82 11.41
N PHE A 68 -4.92 -7.95 12.05
CA PHE A 68 -5.26 -9.24 11.48
C PHE A 68 -6.68 -9.62 11.91
N GLY A 69 -7.50 -10.03 10.96
CA GLY A 69 -8.85 -10.45 11.27
C GLY A 69 -9.24 -11.69 10.50
N ARG A 70 -10.22 -12.40 11.05
CA ARG A 70 -10.82 -13.55 10.42
C ARG A 70 -12.21 -13.22 9.94
N LEU A 71 -12.57 -13.75 8.79
CA LEU A 71 -13.89 -13.58 8.22
C LEU A 71 -14.83 -14.72 8.69
N LYS A 72 -16.12 -14.42 8.84
CA LYS A 72 -17.14 -15.41 9.23
C LYS A 72 -17.29 -16.51 8.19
N GLU A 73 -17.13 -16.13 6.91
CA GLU A 73 -17.22 -17.02 5.75
C GLU A 73 -16.03 -16.81 4.82
N PRO A 74 -15.57 -17.84 4.11
CA PRO A 74 -14.54 -17.68 3.10
C PRO A 74 -14.96 -16.64 2.05
N VAL A 75 -14.04 -15.73 1.70
CA VAL A 75 -14.30 -14.74 0.65
C VAL A 75 -14.44 -15.46 -0.69
N SER A 76 -15.67 -15.64 -1.13
CA SER A 76 -16.00 -16.09 -2.48
C SER A 76 -16.04 -14.91 -3.46
N GLN A 77 -16.05 -15.18 -4.78
CA GLN A 77 -16.30 -14.15 -5.79
C GLN A 77 -17.66 -13.47 -5.56
N LYS A 78 -18.65 -14.22 -5.07
CA LYS A 78 -19.96 -13.70 -4.70
C LYS A 78 -19.84 -12.69 -3.54
N THR A 79 -19.07 -13.00 -2.50
CA THR A 79 -18.81 -12.08 -1.38
C THR A 79 -18.16 -10.77 -1.86
N ILE A 80 -17.26 -10.85 -2.84
CA ILE A 80 -16.63 -9.65 -3.42
C ILE A 80 -17.63 -8.84 -4.25
N SER A 81 -18.53 -9.51 -5.01
CA SER A 81 -19.59 -8.83 -5.76
C SER A 81 -20.62 -8.19 -4.84
N ASP A 82 -20.95 -8.86 -3.75
CA ASP A 82 -21.88 -8.35 -2.73
C ASP A 82 -21.26 -7.12 -2.02
N LEU A 83 -19.99 -7.19 -1.65
CA LEU A 83 -19.24 -6.04 -1.11
C LEU A 83 -19.18 -4.86 -2.10
N ARG A 84 -19.06 -5.12 -3.40
CA ARG A 84 -19.14 -4.08 -4.45
C ARG A 84 -20.57 -3.57 -4.65
N GLY A 85 -21.58 -4.43 -4.50
CA GLY A 85 -22.99 -4.06 -4.52
C GLY A 85 -23.38 -3.13 -3.36
N HIS A 86 -22.71 -3.27 -2.21
CA HIS A 86 -22.85 -2.39 -1.03
C HIS A 86 -21.86 -1.22 -1.05
N ALA A 87 -21.45 -0.75 -2.23
CA ALA A 87 -20.45 0.31 -2.37
C ALA A 87 -20.83 1.60 -1.61
N ALA A 88 -22.12 1.90 -1.47
CA ALA A 88 -22.60 3.06 -0.69
C ALA A 88 -22.40 2.84 0.82
N GLU A 89 -22.69 1.65 1.33
CA GLU A 89 -22.45 1.27 2.74
C GLU A 89 -20.96 1.23 3.06
N MET A 90 -20.16 0.68 2.15
CA MET A 90 -18.70 0.66 2.29
C MET A 90 -18.11 2.09 2.30
N ARG A 91 -18.60 2.99 1.44
CA ARG A 91 -18.19 4.40 1.47
C ARG A 91 -18.60 5.10 2.76
N ALA A 92 -19.79 4.83 3.29
CA ALA A 92 -20.23 5.38 4.57
C ALA A 92 -19.36 4.86 5.72
N LEU A 93 -19.00 3.59 5.71
CA LEU A 93 -18.06 2.99 6.66
C LEU A 93 -16.66 3.61 6.51
N GLU A 94 -16.17 3.81 5.28
CA GLU A 94 -14.87 4.46 5.02
C GLU A 94 -14.86 5.92 5.52
N GLN A 95 -15.96 6.66 5.39
CA GLN A 95 -16.09 8.02 5.94
C GLN A 95 -16.09 8.03 7.47
N GLY A 96 -16.57 6.96 8.10
CA GLY A 96 -16.52 6.77 9.55
C GLY A 96 -15.17 6.26 10.08
N ASN A 97 -14.22 5.94 9.21
CA ASN A 97 -12.92 5.45 9.63
C ASN A 97 -12.13 6.55 10.35
N PRO A 98 -11.79 6.38 11.63
CA PRO A 98 -11.07 7.40 12.40
C PRO A 98 -9.59 7.52 12.01
N SER A 99 -9.07 6.61 11.18
CA SER A 99 -7.62 6.47 10.92
C SER A 99 -7.33 6.18 9.45
N PRO A 100 -6.35 6.88 8.83
CA PRO A 100 -5.95 6.58 7.47
C PRO A 100 -5.45 5.15 7.35
N THR A 101 -6.14 4.38 6.51
CA THR A 101 -5.82 2.98 6.22
C THR A 101 -5.14 2.88 4.86
N ILE A 102 -3.88 2.43 4.83
CA ILE A 102 -3.08 2.35 3.60
C ILE A 102 -3.14 0.98 2.94
N VAL A 103 -3.50 -0.06 3.68
CA VAL A 103 -3.64 -1.43 3.19
C VAL A 103 -4.84 -2.06 3.86
N SER A 104 -5.69 -2.70 3.05
CA SER A 104 -6.71 -3.63 3.51
C SER A 104 -6.82 -4.73 2.46
N MET A 105 -6.31 -5.91 2.77
CA MET A 105 -6.14 -6.99 1.80
C MET A 105 -6.48 -8.35 2.42
N LYS A 106 -7.02 -9.23 1.58
CA LYS A 106 -7.11 -10.65 1.89
C LYS A 106 -5.71 -11.26 1.95
N GLY A 107 -5.48 -12.13 2.91
CA GLY A 107 -4.23 -12.86 3.08
C GLY A 107 -4.45 -14.24 3.67
N ILE A 108 -3.37 -14.95 3.88
CA ILE A 108 -3.36 -16.27 4.53
C ILE A 108 -2.18 -16.27 5.50
N GLY A 109 -2.42 -16.58 6.76
CA GLY A 109 -1.40 -16.68 7.79
C GLY A 109 -1.86 -16.07 9.11
N CYS A 110 -1.13 -16.26 10.19
CA CYS A 110 -1.42 -15.74 11.51
C CYS A 110 -2.86 -16.05 12.00
N GLU A 111 -3.45 -17.17 11.54
CA GLU A 111 -4.85 -17.52 11.80
C GLU A 111 -5.86 -16.43 11.34
N ALA A 112 -5.51 -15.71 10.28
CA ALA A 112 -6.27 -14.60 9.74
C ALA A 112 -6.52 -14.75 8.25
N ASP A 113 -7.60 -14.12 7.76
CA ASP A 113 -8.01 -14.13 6.37
C ASP A 113 -7.81 -12.76 5.70
N TYR A 114 -7.60 -11.71 6.50
CA TYR A 114 -7.29 -10.38 6.00
C TYR A 114 -6.31 -9.64 6.93
N VAL A 115 -5.67 -8.65 6.36
CA VAL A 115 -4.78 -7.73 7.06
C VAL A 115 -5.16 -6.29 6.70
N SER A 116 -5.07 -5.40 7.67
CA SER A 116 -5.24 -3.95 7.49
C SER A 116 -4.08 -3.22 8.16
N VAL A 117 -3.58 -2.16 7.51
CA VAL A 117 -2.51 -1.30 8.05
C VAL A 117 -3.04 0.12 8.12
N ALA A 118 -3.05 0.69 9.32
CA ALA A 118 -3.58 2.02 9.58
C ALA A 118 -2.64 2.85 10.46
N PHE A 119 -2.69 4.17 10.29
CA PHE A 119 -1.90 5.14 11.05
C PHE A 119 -2.78 5.88 12.07
N HIS A 120 -2.23 6.13 13.26
CA HIS A 120 -2.96 6.77 14.36
C HIS A 120 -2.10 7.87 15.00
N LYS A 121 -2.73 9.00 15.31
CA LYS A 121 -2.08 10.08 16.08
C LYS A 121 -2.01 9.77 17.56
N THR A 122 -2.99 9.00 18.06
CA THR A 122 -3.10 8.66 19.49
C THR A 122 -3.52 7.21 19.68
N TYR A 123 -3.30 6.69 20.89
CA TYR A 123 -3.82 5.39 21.28
C TYR A 123 -5.36 5.36 21.29
N SER A 124 -6.02 6.50 21.57
CA SER A 124 -7.47 6.62 21.49
C SER A 124 -7.99 6.43 20.06
N GLU A 125 -7.32 7.02 19.06
CA GLU A 125 -7.67 6.79 17.64
C GLU A 125 -7.50 5.32 17.26
N TYR A 126 -6.44 4.66 17.73
CA TYR A 126 -6.27 3.22 17.54
C TYR A 126 -7.42 2.41 18.13
N THR A 127 -7.85 2.69 19.36
CA THR A 127 -8.97 1.97 19.99
C THR A 127 -10.29 2.21 19.26
N GLN A 128 -10.53 3.43 18.76
CA GLN A 128 -11.66 3.76 17.90
C GLN A 128 -11.59 3.00 16.57
N PHE A 129 -10.40 2.88 15.98
CA PHE A 129 -10.20 2.10 14.77
C PHE A 129 -10.52 0.61 14.98
N ILE A 130 -10.09 0.02 16.10
CA ILE A 130 -10.46 -1.37 16.42
C ILE A 130 -11.97 -1.52 16.62
N ALA A 131 -12.63 -0.56 17.29
CA ALA A 131 -14.08 -0.54 17.43
C ALA A 131 -14.79 -0.41 16.06
N TYR A 132 -14.24 0.41 15.15
CA TYR A 132 -14.71 0.53 13.78
C TYR A 132 -14.56 -0.80 13.01
N VAL A 133 -13.40 -1.47 13.06
CA VAL A 133 -13.18 -2.77 12.39
C VAL A 133 -14.18 -3.83 12.89
N ARG A 134 -14.54 -3.78 14.17
CA ARG A 134 -15.53 -4.69 14.77
C ARG A 134 -16.95 -4.53 14.24
N GLN A 135 -17.27 -3.39 13.65
CA GLN A 135 -18.59 -3.12 13.07
C GLN A 135 -18.81 -3.80 11.71
N PHE A 136 -17.73 -4.27 11.06
CA PHE A 136 -17.87 -4.96 9.78
C PHE A 136 -18.60 -6.29 9.96
N PRO A 137 -19.73 -6.51 9.26
CA PRO A 137 -20.62 -7.66 9.49
C PRO A 137 -19.96 -9.01 9.19
N HIS A 138 -18.95 -9.00 8.32
CA HIS A 138 -18.26 -10.22 7.88
C HIS A 138 -17.03 -10.58 8.74
N VAL A 139 -16.69 -9.75 9.73
CA VAL A 139 -15.52 -9.96 10.59
C VAL A 139 -15.91 -10.76 11.84
N LYS A 140 -15.07 -11.74 12.21
CA LYS A 140 -15.16 -12.42 13.51
C LYS A 140 -14.53 -11.54 14.58
N VAL A 141 -15.35 -10.89 15.37
CA VAL A 141 -14.94 -9.85 16.34
C VAL A 141 -13.99 -10.39 17.43
N ASP A 142 -14.15 -11.64 17.81
CA ASP A 142 -13.33 -12.36 18.80
C ASP A 142 -11.94 -12.79 18.29
N GLN A 143 -11.74 -12.70 16.97
CA GLN A 143 -10.49 -13.14 16.31
C GLN A 143 -9.72 -11.97 15.65
N ILE A 144 -9.91 -10.77 16.18
CA ILE A 144 -9.11 -9.61 15.78
C ILE A 144 -7.84 -9.58 16.62
N LYS A 145 -6.69 -9.65 15.96
CA LYS A 145 -5.35 -9.48 16.55
C LYS A 145 -4.73 -8.22 15.98
N SER A 146 -3.91 -7.53 16.75
CA SER A 146 -3.20 -6.36 16.26
C SER A 146 -1.77 -6.31 16.76
N PHE A 147 -0.89 -5.76 15.93
CA PHE A 147 0.48 -5.44 16.26
C PHE A 147 0.64 -3.93 16.15
N LEU A 148 1.12 -3.29 17.20
CA LEU A 148 1.36 -1.84 17.23
C LEU A 148 2.85 -1.55 17.08
N ILE A 149 3.14 -0.57 16.23
CA ILE A 149 4.47 -0.02 15.99
C ILE A 149 4.46 1.42 16.50
N ASP A 150 5.36 1.76 17.41
CA ASP A 150 5.58 3.14 17.82
C ASP A 150 6.50 3.84 16.81
N LEU A 151 5.97 4.85 16.12
CA LEU A 151 6.73 5.63 15.14
C LEU A 151 7.73 6.62 15.79
N GLN A 152 7.64 6.83 17.11
CA GLN A 152 8.58 7.66 17.86
C GLN A 152 9.79 6.87 18.33
N ASP A 153 9.67 5.54 18.42
CA ASP A 153 10.80 4.66 18.66
C ASP A 153 11.72 4.64 17.44
N ARG A 154 12.96 5.08 17.62
CA ARG A 154 13.98 5.15 16.56
C ARG A 154 14.82 3.89 16.43
N SER A 155 14.52 2.83 17.17
CA SER A 155 15.20 1.54 17.06
C SER A 155 14.77 0.74 15.81
N HIS A 156 14.36 1.44 14.74
CA HIS A 156 13.91 0.80 13.51
C HIS A 156 15.09 0.18 12.74
N MET A 157 14.88 -1.05 12.29
CA MET A 157 15.82 -1.73 11.41
C MET A 157 15.80 -1.14 9.98
N ARG A 158 14.62 -0.66 9.52
CA ARG A 158 14.45 -0.02 8.20
C ARG A 158 13.18 0.83 8.19
N TYR A 159 13.30 2.06 7.68
CA TYR A 159 12.14 2.90 7.38
C TYR A 159 11.38 2.40 6.15
N LEU A 160 10.08 2.75 6.06
CA LEU A 160 9.29 2.49 4.87
C LEU A 160 9.93 3.17 3.65
N THR A 161 10.27 2.37 2.64
CA THR A 161 10.79 2.86 1.36
C THR A 161 10.41 1.92 0.23
N LEU A 162 10.15 2.49 -0.94
CA LEU A 162 9.93 1.73 -2.18
C LEU A 162 11.19 1.67 -3.06
N SER A 163 12.23 2.44 -2.73
CA SER A 163 13.47 2.49 -3.53
C SER A 163 14.20 1.13 -3.64
N VAL A 164 13.96 0.23 -2.67
CA VAL A 164 14.50 -1.15 -2.71
C VAL A 164 14.06 -1.93 -3.94
N PHE A 165 12.88 -1.63 -4.50
CA PHE A 165 12.40 -2.26 -5.73
C PHE A 165 13.19 -1.85 -6.97
N ALA A 166 13.88 -0.71 -6.94
CA ALA A 166 14.73 -0.28 -8.03
C ALA A 166 15.85 -1.29 -8.31
N ASP A 167 16.55 -1.69 -7.25
CA ASP A 167 17.65 -2.64 -7.37
C ASP A 167 17.13 -4.06 -7.68
N TYR A 168 16.01 -4.44 -7.07
CA TYR A 168 15.38 -5.74 -7.34
C TYR A 168 15.00 -5.90 -8.81
N LEU A 169 14.36 -4.89 -9.42
CA LEU A 169 13.97 -4.93 -10.83
C LEU A 169 15.14 -5.00 -11.81
N LEU A 170 16.31 -4.53 -11.41
CA LEU A 170 17.51 -4.57 -12.25
C LEU A 170 18.26 -5.90 -12.11
N ARG A 171 18.31 -6.51 -10.93
CA ARG A 171 19.01 -7.80 -10.67
C ARG A 171 18.34 -9.00 -11.34
N THR A 172 17.01 -9.08 -11.30
CA THR A 172 16.26 -10.23 -11.85
C THR A 172 16.45 -10.47 -13.35
N LYS A 173 17.26 -9.67 -14.03
CA LYS A 173 17.59 -9.81 -15.45
C LYS A 173 19.00 -10.32 -15.74
N GLU A 174 19.88 -10.28 -14.77
CA GLU A 174 21.23 -10.85 -14.92
C GLU A 174 21.20 -12.39 -14.82
N ASP A 175 20.10 -12.93 -14.23
CA ASP A 175 19.90 -14.37 -14.00
C ASP A 175 18.98 -15.05 -15.03
N SER A 176 18.54 -14.35 -16.10
CA SER A 176 17.66 -14.86 -17.16
C SER A 176 18.31 -14.81 -18.53
#